data_0630c576520e70aa67c6884309a71809
#
_entry.id   0630c576520e70aa67c6884309a71809
#
_cell.length_a   1.000
_cell.length_b   1.000
_cell.length_c   1.000
_cell.angle_alpha   90.00
_cell.angle_beta   90.00
_cell.angle_gamma   90.00
#
_symmetry.space_group_name_H-M   'P 1'
#
loop_
_entity.id
_entity.type
_entity.pdbx_description
1 polymer ?
#
loop_
_entity_poly.entity_id
_entity_poly.type
_entity_poly.pdbx_seq_one_letter_code
_entity_poly.pdbx_strand_id
1 'polypeptide(L)'
;MTQSSLASKTGQNFAVADLGLFSELHQFTFEAPEKPIKLEGKVFLKQLLSLTSAEISVNNLPPRTSVPFYHKHRLNEEIYIFVRGTGEFQVDDCVFPVHEGTVVRVDPEGERCMRNTSDAEELCWIVIQSRAGSYADHTIQDGFGVQKRVSWVGKERL
;
A
#
# COMPACT_ATOMS: atom_id res chain seq x y z
N MET A 1 -6.30 -0.22 -17.52
CA MET A 1 -7.18 0.88 -17.03
C MET A 1 -6.31 1.91 -16.33
N THR A 2 -6.66 3.18 -16.34
CA THR A 2 -5.97 4.17 -15.50
C THR A 2 -6.52 4.12 -14.08
N GLN A 3 -5.73 4.47 -13.07
CA GLN A 3 -6.20 4.60 -11.70
C GLN A 3 -7.40 5.55 -11.57
N SER A 4 -7.52 6.55 -12.44
CA SER A 4 -8.65 7.49 -12.49
C SER A 4 -10.01 6.85 -12.81
N SER A 5 -10.04 5.59 -13.25
CA SER A 5 -11.29 4.84 -13.45
C SER A 5 -11.86 4.23 -12.15
N LEU A 6 -11.07 4.21 -11.07
CA LEU A 6 -11.52 3.75 -9.76
C LEU A 6 -12.40 4.80 -9.09
N ALA A 7 -13.48 4.36 -8.48
CA ALA A 7 -14.40 5.21 -7.74
C ALA A 7 -14.55 4.74 -6.30
N SER A 8 -14.75 5.67 -5.40
CA SER A 8 -15.12 5.38 -4.02
C SER A 8 -16.57 5.78 -3.75
N LYS A 9 -17.22 5.05 -2.84
CA LYS A 9 -18.47 5.45 -2.21
C LYS A 9 -18.14 6.07 -0.85
N THR A 10 -18.83 7.14 -0.50
CA THR A 10 -18.59 7.87 0.74
C THR A 10 -19.85 7.95 1.58
N GLY A 11 -19.72 7.80 2.88
CA GLY A 11 -20.73 8.16 3.86
C GLY A 11 -20.23 9.31 4.74
N GLN A 12 -20.95 9.61 5.80
CA GLN A 12 -20.61 10.72 6.69
C GLN A 12 -19.20 10.57 7.32
N ASN A 13 -18.83 9.33 7.69
CA ASN A 13 -17.59 9.07 8.43
C ASN A 13 -16.73 7.97 7.80
N PHE A 14 -16.94 7.66 6.53
CA PHE A 14 -16.16 6.63 5.83
C PHE A 14 -16.09 6.89 4.33
N ALA A 15 -15.08 6.30 3.72
CA ALA A 15 -14.99 6.08 2.28
C ALA A 15 -14.65 4.62 2.03
N VAL A 16 -15.20 4.02 0.98
CA VAL A 16 -14.92 2.64 0.57
C VAL A 16 -14.70 2.58 -0.93
N ALA A 17 -13.68 1.84 -1.35
CA ALA A 17 -13.42 1.52 -2.74
C ALA A 17 -13.13 0.02 -2.86
N ASP A 18 -13.59 -0.59 -3.94
CA ASP A 18 -13.26 -1.96 -4.31
C ASP A 18 -12.20 -1.90 -5.42
N LEU A 19 -11.06 -2.50 -5.18
CA LEU A 19 -9.94 -2.58 -6.13
C LEU A 19 -9.91 -3.91 -6.90
N GLY A 20 -10.80 -4.84 -6.56
CA GLY A 20 -10.75 -6.22 -7.04
C GLY A 20 -9.64 -7.04 -6.38
N LEU A 21 -9.21 -8.10 -7.05
CA LEU A 21 -8.16 -8.99 -6.53
C LEU A 21 -6.78 -8.33 -6.65
N PHE A 22 -5.92 -8.53 -5.67
CA PHE A 22 -4.54 -8.03 -5.72
C PHE A 22 -3.74 -8.63 -6.89
N SER A 23 -4.04 -9.84 -7.30
CA SER A 23 -3.47 -10.47 -8.50
C SER A 23 -3.90 -9.78 -9.81
N GLU A 24 -4.95 -8.99 -9.79
CA GLU A 24 -5.47 -8.27 -10.97
C GLU A 24 -5.07 -6.79 -10.99
N LEU A 25 -4.28 -6.33 -10.03
CA LEU A 25 -3.82 -4.94 -9.97
C LEU A 25 -2.98 -4.53 -11.18
N HIS A 26 -2.37 -5.49 -11.90
CA HIS A 26 -1.63 -5.24 -13.14
C HIS A 26 -2.49 -4.53 -14.22
N GLN A 27 -3.82 -4.62 -14.14
CA GLN A 27 -4.73 -3.88 -15.03
C GLN A 27 -4.71 -2.36 -14.81
N PHE A 28 -4.22 -1.89 -13.67
CA PHE A 28 -4.13 -0.47 -13.36
C PHE A 28 -2.73 0.06 -13.63
N THR A 29 -2.67 1.23 -14.24
CA THR A 29 -1.44 1.96 -14.46
C THR A 29 -1.52 3.31 -13.77
N PHE A 30 -0.55 3.59 -12.92
CA PHE A 30 -0.34 4.91 -12.37
C PHE A 30 0.58 5.70 -13.31
N GLU A 31 0.17 6.90 -13.67
CA GLU A 31 0.98 7.86 -14.45
C GLU A 31 1.24 9.09 -13.56
N ALA A 32 2.53 9.37 -13.31
CA ALA A 32 2.91 10.53 -12.51
C ALA A 32 2.65 11.83 -13.32
N PRO A 33 1.90 12.81 -12.77
CA PRO A 33 1.49 14.00 -13.52
C PRO A 33 2.63 14.85 -14.09
N GLU A 34 3.79 14.84 -13.46
CA GLU A 34 4.92 15.72 -13.81
C GLU A 34 6.21 14.95 -14.16
N LYS A 35 6.14 13.65 -14.26
CA LYS A 35 7.31 12.79 -14.56
C LYS A 35 6.92 11.72 -15.56
N PRO A 36 7.82 11.33 -16.47
CA PRO A 36 7.56 10.24 -17.41
C PRO A 36 7.64 8.86 -16.73
N ILE A 37 6.96 8.72 -15.59
CA ILE A 37 6.94 7.49 -14.81
C ILE A 37 5.56 6.86 -14.95
N LYS A 38 5.55 5.62 -15.46
CA LYS A 38 4.40 4.74 -15.50
C LYS A 38 4.69 3.54 -14.61
N LEU A 39 3.79 3.24 -13.69
CA LEU A 39 3.89 2.11 -12.77
C LEU A 39 2.65 1.24 -12.95
N GLU A 40 2.83 0.09 -13.58
CA GLU A 40 1.79 -0.93 -13.69
C GLU A 40 1.65 -1.68 -12.36
N GLY A 41 0.44 -2.12 -12.04
CA GLY A 41 0.17 -2.86 -10.83
C GLY A 41 0.23 -2.02 -9.54
N LYS A 42 0.11 -0.69 -9.65
CA LYS A 42 0.17 0.20 -8.49
C LYS A 42 -1.05 1.12 -8.44
N VAL A 43 -1.71 1.14 -7.27
CA VAL A 43 -2.85 2.03 -6.99
C VAL A 43 -2.58 2.80 -5.71
N PHE A 44 -2.66 4.14 -5.78
CA PHE A 44 -2.57 5.04 -4.63
C PHE A 44 -3.95 5.35 -4.05
N LEU A 45 -4.08 5.30 -2.73
CA LEU A 45 -5.36 5.36 -2.05
C LEU A 45 -5.69 6.74 -1.44
N LYS A 46 -4.70 7.62 -1.24
CA LYS A 46 -4.94 8.90 -0.56
C LYS A 46 -6.02 9.73 -1.25
N GLN A 47 -5.93 9.92 -2.54
CA GLN A 47 -6.93 10.68 -3.29
C GLN A 47 -8.24 9.90 -3.39
N LEU A 48 -8.19 8.59 -3.63
CA LEU A 48 -9.36 7.74 -3.80
C LEU A 48 -10.24 7.70 -2.55
N LEU A 49 -9.63 7.65 -1.36
CA LEU A 49 -10.31 7.54 -0.07
C LEU A 49 -10.26 8.82 0.76
N SER A 50 -9.68 9.91 0.24
CA SER A 50 -9.50 11.18 0.96
C SER A 50 -8.71 11.02 2.28
N LEU A 51 -7.63 10.21 2.27
CA LEU A 51 -6.80 9.99 3.45
C LEU A 51 -6.08 11.29 3.85
N THR A 52 -5.96 11.54 5.15
CA THR A 52 -5.35 12.76 5.70
C THR A 52 -4.02 12.51 6.41
N SER A 53 -3.77 11.30 6.90
CA SER A 53 -2.61 10.98 7.76
C SER A 53 -1.51 10.19 7.05
N ALA A 54 -1.81 9.55 5.93
CA ALA A 54 -0.87 8.71 5.21
C ALA A 54 -1.16 8.70 3.71
N GLU A 55 -0.17 8.35 2.89
CA GLU A 55 -0.38 7.80 1.57
C GLU A 55 -0.28 6.28 1.67
N ILE A 56 -1.26 5.58 1.15
CA ILE A 56 -1.23 4.13 1.07
C ILE A 56 -1.27 3.71 -0.39
N SER A 57 -0.47 2.74 -0.77
CA SER A 57 -0.57 2.11 -2.09
C SER A 57 -0.67 0.60 -1.98
N VAL A 58 -1.44 0.01 -2.87
CA VAL A 58 -1.45 -1.43 -3.12
C VAL A 58 -0.69 -1.70 -4.41
N ASN A 59 0.08 -2.78 -4.42
CA ASN A 59 1.09 -3.01 -5.44
C ASN A 59 1.13 -4.47 -5.85
N ASN A 60 1.42 -4.69 -7.13
CA ASN A 60 1.63 -5.99 -7.73
C ASN A 60 2.88 -5.92 -8.63
N LEU A 61 3.76 -6.89 -8.53
CA LEU A 61 4.95 -7.02 -9.36
C LEU A 61 4.92 -8.39 -10.04
N PRO A 62 4.92 -8.46 -11.37
CA PRO A 62 4.88 -9.72 -12.10
C PRO A 62 6.05 -10.64 -11.77
N PRO A 63 5.94 -11.97 -12.06
CA PRO A 63 7.04 -12.92 -11.90
C PRO A 63 8.32 -12.44 -12.58
N ARG A 64 9.47 -12.72 -11.98
CA ARG A 64 10.80 -12.43 -12.54
C ARG A 64 11.07 -10.96 -12.85
N THR A 65 10.33 -10.03 -12.28
CA THR A 65 10.53 -8.58 -12.48
C THR A 65 11.10 -7.90 -11.24
N SER A 66 11.67 -6.74 -11.45
CA SER A 66 12.24 -5.90 -10.40
C SER A 66 11.71 -4.47 -10.53
N VAL A 67 11.62 -3.77 -9.43
CA VAL A 67 11.50 -2.31 -9.46
C VAL A 67 12.77 -1.74 -10.09
N PRO A 68 12.69 -0.92 -11.15
CA PRO A 68 13.86 -0.58 -11.96
C PRO A 68 14.69 0.61 -11.42
N PHE A 69 14.44 1.03 -10.18
CA PHE A 69 15.14 2.17 -9.58
C PHE A 69 15.19 2.05 -8.06
N TYR A 70 16.24 2.62 -7.47
CA TYR A 70 16.29 2.90 -6.05
C TYR A 70 15.58 4.22 -5.75
N HIS A 71 14.96 4.30 -4.58
CA HIS A 71 14.41 5.56 -4.10
C HIS A 71 14.50 5.66 -2.58
N LYS A 72 14.39 6.87 -2.09
CA LYS A 72 14.27 7.20 -0.67
C LYS A 72 13.37 8.42 -0.50
N HIS A 73 12.98 8.70 0.71
CA HIS A 73 12.11 9.81 1.04
C HIS A 73 12.83 10.89 1.84
N ARG A 74 12.31 12.08 1.85
CA ARG A 74 12.87 13.20 2.63
C ARG A 74 12.39 13.20 4.07
N LEU A 75 11.12 12.84 4.30
CA LEU A 75 10.45 12.99 5.59
C LEU A 75 9.65 11.76 6.01
N ASN A 76 9.29 10.90 5.08
CA ASN A 76 8.38 9.80 5.33
C ASN A 76 9.13 8.50 5.55
N GLU A 77 8.74 7.76 6.55
CA GLU A 77 9.00 6.32 6.63
C GLU A 77 7.99 5.57 5.79
N GLU A 78 8.35 4.39 5.34
CA GLU A 78 7.47 3.47 4.66
C GLU A 78 7.39 2.14 5.38
N ILE A 79 6.18 1.61 5.50
CA ILE A 79 5.90 0.27 6.01
C ILE A 79 5.41 -0.55 4.83
N TYR A 80 6.09 -1.66 4.53
CA TYR A 80 5.75 -2.63 3.50
C TYR A 80 5.14 -3.84 4.17
N ILE A 81 3.98 -4.27 3.73
CA ILE A 81 3.29 -5.47 4.22
C ILE A 81 3.07 -6.38 3.01
N PHE A 82 3.80 -7.48 2.97
CA PHE A 82 3.70 -8.45 1.89
C PHE A 82 2.51 -9.37 2.13
N VAL A 83 1.60 -9.44 1.15
CA VAL A 83 0.31 -10.14 1.28
C VAL A 83 0.19 -11.35 0.35
N ARG A 84 1.14 -11.53 -0.57
CA ARG A 84 1.20 -12.67 -1.48
C ARG A 84 2.56 -12.75 -2.17
N GLY A 85 2.97 -13.99 -2.53
CA GLY A 85 4.16 -14.26 -3.34
C GLY A 85 5.45 -14.25 -2.54
N THR A 86 6.56 -14.35 -3.28
CA THR A 86 7.92 -14.38 -2.73
C THR A 86 8.82 -13.45 -3.51
N GLY A 87 9.77 -12.83 -2.81
CA GLY A 87 10.70 -11.89 -3.43
C GLY A 87 11.93 -11.65 -2.59
N GLU A 88 12.71 -10.69 -3.02
CA GLU A 88 13.82 -10.13 -2.24
C GLU A 88 13.65 -8.61 -2.14
N PHE A 89 13.94 -8.11 -0.97
CA PHE A 89 13.95 -6.70 -0.66
C PHE A 89 15.37 -6.25 -0.33
N GLN A 90 15.77 -5.13 -0.87
CA GLN A 90 17.06 -4.52 -0.61
C GLN A 90 16.85 -3.17 0.08
N VAL A 91 17.59 -2.93 1.15
CA VAL A 91 17.74 -1.63 1.79
C VAL A 91 19.22 -1.38 1.98
N ASP A 92 19.73 -0.31 1.41
CA ASP A 92 21.15 0.03 1.38
C ASP A 92 21.98 -1.17 0.86
N ASP A 93 22.92 -1.66 1.64
CA ASP A 93 23.78 -2.81 1.30
C ASP A 93 23.21 -4.17 1.76
N CYS A 94 22.00 -4.21 2.32
CA CYS A 94 21.38 -5.42 2.82
C CYS A 94 20.29 -5.95 1.89
N VAL A 95 20.35 -7.26 1.58
CA VAL A 95 19.32 -7.98 0.84
C VAL A 95 18.75 -9.07 1.72
N PHE A 96 17.43 -9.19 1.76
CA PHE A 96 16.74 -10.23 2.52
C PHE A 96 15.48 -10.72 1.79
N PRO A 97 15.10 -12.00 2.02
CA PRO A 97 13.87 -12.55 1.43
C PRO A 97 12.62 -11.93 2.04
N VAL A 98 11.58 -11.81 1.21
CA VAL A 98 10.24 -11.42 1.64
C VAL A 98 9.20 -12.40 1.08
N HIS A 99 8.15 -12.61 1.84
CA HIS A 99 7.03 -13.47 1.49
C HIS A 99 5.76 -13.00 2.19
N GLU A 100 4.64 -13.63 1.92
CA GLU A 100 3.39 -13.35 2.64
C GLU A 100 3.61 -13.32 4.16
N GLY A 101 3.13 -12.26 4.81
CA GLY A 101 3.32 -12.01 6.25
C GLY A 101 4.60 -11.28 6.62
N THR A 102 5.54 -11.08 5.70
CA THR A 102 6.72 -10.24 5.97
C THR A 102 6.30 -8.78 6.09
N VAL A 103 6.82 -8.10 7.11
CA VAL A 103 6.64 -6.66 7.31
C VAL A 103 7.99 -5.98 7.39
N VAL A 104 8.18 -4.92 6.62
CA VAL A 104 9.44 -4.15 6.58
C VAL A 104 9.12 -2.68 6.82
N ARG A 105 9.82 -2.06 7.77
CA ARG A 105 9.84 -0.60 7.90
C ARG A 105 11.15 -0.07 7.31
N VAL A 106 11.08 0.96 6.50
CA VAL A 106 12.23 1.66 5.96
C VAL A 106 12.17 3.12 6.40
N ASP A 107 13.21 3.58 7.07
CA ASP A 107 13.37 4.97 7.45
C ASP A 107 13.54 5.88 6.21
N PRO A 108 13.32 7.19 6.32
CA PRO A 108 13.40 8.10 5.18
C PRO A 108 14.68 7.99 4.36
N GLU A 109 15.83 7.87 5.02
CA GLU A 109 17.15 7.82 4.38
C GLU A 109 17.50 6.47 3.76
N GLY A 110 16.79 5.38 4.12
CA GLY A 110 17.05 4.05 3.56
C GLY A 110 16.78 4.00 2.06
N GLU A 111 17.80 3.69 1.28
CA GLU A 111 17.72 3.50 -0.17
C GLU A 111 17.22 2.08 -0.47
N ARG A 112 16.08 1.95 -1.14
CA ARG A 112 15.41 0.65 -1.27
C ARG A 112 14.96 0.31 -2.68
N CYS A 113 14.94 -0.99 -2.92
CA CYS A 113 14.46 -1.63 -4.13
C CYS A 113 13.95 -3.03 -3.80
N MET A 114 13.23 -3.67 -4.72
CA MET A 114 12.77 -5.04 -4.56
C MET A 114 12.62 -5.77 -5.89
N ARG A 115 12.59 -7.09 -5.84
CA ARG A 115 12.31 -7.94 -6.98
C ARG A 115 11.40 -9.12 -6.61
N ASN A 116 10.60 -9.55 -7.56
CA ASN A 116 9.87 -10.80 -7.48
C ASN A 116 10.78 -11.94 -7.95
N THR A 117 11.00 -12.93 -7.11
CA THR A 117 11.87 -14.09 -7.39
C THR A 117 11.09 -15.32 -7.83
N SER A 118 9.75 -15.28 -7.79
CA SER A 118 8.90 -16.36 -8.27
C SER A 118 8.94 -16.47 -9.79
N ASP A 119 8.77 -17.70 -10.28
CA ASP A 119 8.63 -18.00 -11.71
C ASP A 119 7.19 -17.84 -12.21
N ALA A 120 6.21 -17.91 -11.32
CA ALA A 120 4.81 -18.04 -11.68
C ALA A 120 3.85 -17.14 -10.91
N GLU A 121 4.22 -16.69 -9.70
CA GLU A 121 3.33 -15.92 -8.85
C GLU A 121 3.73 -14.44 -8.78
N GLU A 122 2.73 -13.57 -8.76
CA GLU A 122 2.96 -12.17 -8.48
C GLU A 122 3.39 -11.95 -7.03
N LEU A 123 4.21 -10.93 -6.81
CA LEU A 123 4.50 -10.38 -5.49
C LEU A 123 3.56 -9.21 -5.22
N CYS A 124 2.69 -9.36 -4.22
CA CYS A 124 1.72 -8.33 -3.85
C CYS A 124 2.03 -7.79 -2.45
N TRP A 125 1.97 -6.47 -2.32
CA TRP A 125 2.22 -5.80 -1.05
C TRP A 125 1.47 -4.48 -0.91
N ILE A 126 1.31 -4.06 0.33
CA ILE A 126 0.77 -2.77 0.72
C ILE A 126 1.93 -1.90 1.20
N VAL A 127 1.96 -0.64 0.79
CA VAL A 127 2.87 0.36 1.35
C VAL A 127 2.06 1.40 2.10
N ILE A 128 2.44 1.66 3.34
CA ILE A 128 1.94 2.77 4.14
C ILE A 128 3.09 3.77 4.26
N GLN A 129 2.87 4.98 3.78
CA GLN A 129 3.83 6.06 3.80
C GLN A 129 3.30 7.18 4.70
N SER A 130 4.00 7.43 5.80
CA SER A 130 3.64 8.47 6.75
C SER A 130 4.87 9.23 7.22
N ARG A 131 4.66 10.45 7.74
CA ARG A 131 5.77 11.24 8.26
C ARG A 131 6.40 10.55 9.46
N ALA A 132 7.71 10.32 9.41
CA ALA A 132 8.45 9.68 10.49
C ALA A 132 8.26 10.45 11.82
N GLY A 133 7.95 9.70 12.90
CA GLY A 133 7.73 10.25 14.23
C GLY A 133 6.43 11.04 14.43
N SER A 134 5.47 10.95 13.49
CA SER A 134 4.22 11.70 13.59
C SER A 134 3.16 11.06 14.47
N TYR A 135 3.27 9.76 14.77
CA TYR A 135 2.34 9.04 15.64
C TYR A 135 2.87 9.03 17.08
N ALA A 136 2.15 9.68 17.98
CA ALA A 136 2.56 9.88 19.36
C ALA A 136 2.00 8.84 20.36
N ASP A 137 0.90 8.16 19.96
CA ASP A 137 0.22 7.20 20.82
C ASP A 137 0.78 5.78 20.68
N HIS A 138 0.32 4.87 21.52
CA HIS A 138 0.66 3.46 21.46
C HIS A 138 -0.61 2.60 21.35
N THR A 139 -0.54 1.57 20.53
CA THR A 139 -1.60 0.55 20.38
C THR A 139 -2.99 1.16 20.16
N ILE A 140 -3.90 1.01 21.13
CA ILE A 140 -5.29 1.46 21.04
C ILE A 140 -5.60 2.64 21.98
N GLN A 141 -4.59 3.40 22.40
CA GLN A 141 -4.77 4.46 23.41
C GLN A 141 -5.72 5.57 22.95
N ASP A 142 -5.79 5.85 21.65
CA ASP A 142 -6.75 6.78 21.08
C ASP A 142 -8.18 6.20 20.97
N GLY A 143 -8.32 4.89 21.07
CA GLY A 143 -9.59 4.20 20.92
C GLY A 143 -10.41 4.15 22.22
N PHE A 144 -11.72 4.38 22.11
CA PHE A 144 -12.63 4.18 23.22
C PHE A 144 -13.87 3.38 22.83
N GLY A 145 -14.41 2.61 23.77
CA GLY A 145 -15.62 1.81 23.55
C GLY A 145 -16.88 2.67 23.53
N VAL A 146 -17.80 2.34 22.63
CA VAL A 146 -19.14 2.94 22.57
C VAL A 146 -20.09 1.99 23.28
N GLN A 147 -20.87 2.51 24.26
CA GLN A 147 -21.87 1.72 25.01
C GLN A 147 -23.13 1.50 24.17
N LYS A 148 -23.00 0.68 23.15
CA LYS A 148 -24.07 0.32 22.23
C LYS A 148 -23.93 -1.15 21.85
N ARG A 149 -25.06 -1.88 21.88
CA ARG A 149 -25.08 -3.27 21.41
C ARG A 149 -24.84 -3.33 19.91
N VAL A 150 -23.92 -4.19 19.47
CA VAL A 150 -23.68 -4.44 18.04
C VAL A 150 -24.93 -5.02 17.40
N SER A 151 -25.34 -4.48 16.27
CA SER A 151 -26.45 -4.98 15.43
C SER A 151 -26.11 -4.81 13.96
N TRP A 152 -26.39 -5.84 13.18
CA TRP A 152 -26.30 -5.87 11.72
C TRP A 152 -27.66 -5.68 11.04
N VAL A 153 -28.76 -5.73 11.84
CA VAL A 153 -30.14 -5.59 11.35
C VAL A 153 -30.49 -4.11 11.19
N GLY A 154 -31.20 -3.77 10.14
CA GLY A 154 -31.64 -2.40 9.86
C GLY A 154 -30.50 -1.46 9.44
N LYS A 155 -29.38 -2.00 8.95
CA LYS A 155 -28.28 -1.22 8.36
C LYS A 155 -28.47 -1.08 6.86
N GLU A 156 -28.18 0.11 6.35
CA GLU A 156 -28.08 0.33 4.92
C GLU A 156 -26.92 -0.50 4.34
N ARG A 157 -27.14 -1.05 3.14
CA ARG A 157 -26.10 -1.78 2.39
C ARG A 157 -25.71 -0.95 1.18
N LEU A 158 -24.42 -0.75 1.00
CA LEU A 158 -23.82 0.02 -0.10
C LEU A 158 -23.80 -0.76 -1.41
#